data_e74a19275a6532532f81415367263348
#
_entry.id   e74a19275a6532532f81415367263348
#
_cell.length_a   1.000
_cell.length_b   1.000
_cell.length_c   1.000
_cell.angle_alpha   90.00
_cell.angle_beta   90.00
_cell.angle_gamma   90.00
#
_symmetry.space_group_name_H-M   'P 1'
#
loop_
_entity.id
_entity.type
_entity.pdbx_description
1 polymer ?
#
loop_
_entity_poly.entity_id
_entity_poly.type
_entity_poly.pdbx_seq_one_letter_code
_entity_poly.pdbx_strand_id
1 'polypeptide(L)'
;MTASDLQRLKHADFSALSGSEYRLVERLARDIALPVPKVPSRRTQPGARGARVHWSRVMHHAARTGGEIVQLRRLQRCEEPLPLLILVDVSGSMERYARLLLAFLHAATQDLRRRDVFAFGTHLTELTPAFRLGDTDTMLALASAAIDDFAGGTRLGDSLTTLREQHARRLVGRRSLVLV
;
A
#
# COMPACT_ATOMS: atom_id res chain seq x y z
N MET A 1 16.72 -19.29 1.51
CA MET A 1 16.29 -18.79 2.83
C MET A 1 16.21 -19.97 3.77
N THR A 2 16.96 -20.00 4.85
CA THR A 2 16.95 -21.11 5.80
C THR A 2 15.94 -20.82 6.89
N ALA A 3 15.25 -21.87 7.38
CA ALA A 3 14.30 -21.77 8.50
C ALA A 3 14.94 -21.14 9.76
N SER A 4 16.29 -21.23 9.87
CA SER A 4 17.08 -20.61 10.92
C SER A 4 17.09 -19.07 10.90
N ASP A 5 17.06 -18.45 9.71
CA ASP A 5 17.07 -16.99 9.58
C ASP A 5 15.74 -16.38 10.03
N LEU A 6 14.63 -17.07 9.73
CA LEU A 6 13.29 -16.69 10.19
C LEU A 6 13.11 -16.81 11.70
N GLN A 7 13.71 -17.86 12.32
CA GLN A 7 13.63 -18.06 13.78
C GLN A 7 14.49 -17.01 14.51
N ARG A 8 15.65 -16.64 13.98
CA ARG A 8 16.48 -15.57 14.57
C ARG A 8 15.76 -14.23 14.57
N LEU A 9 15.09 -13.88 13.47
CA LEU A 9 14.33 -12.64 13.38
C LEU A 9 13.11 -12.58 14.31
N LYS A 10 12.48 -13.72 14.63
CA LYS A 10 11.34 -13.76 15.59
C LYS A 10 11.71 -13.38 17.01
N HIS A 11 12.97 -13.51 17.39
CA HIS A 11 13.48 -13.24 18.74
C HIS A 11 14.56 -12.13 18.76
N ALA A 12 14.83 -11.51 17.61
CA ALA A 12 15.79 -10.42 17.54
C ALA A 12 15.22 -9.15 18.19
N ASP A 13 16.01 -8.49 19.00
CA ASP A 13 15.72 -7.12 19.43
C ASP A 13 15.90 -6.20 18.21
N PHE A 14 14.79 -5.67 17.73
CA PHE A 14 14.77 -4.81 16.53
C PHE A 14 15.60 -3.53 16.69
N SER A 15 15.91 -3.12 17.94
CA SER A 15 16.76 -1.99 18.22
C SER A 15 18.26 -2.26 17.94
N ALA A 16 18.65 -3.54 17.87
CA ALA A 16 20.03 -3.99 17.70
C ALA A 16 20.30 -4.62 16.31
N LEU A 17 19.38 -4.45 15.35
CA LEU A 17 19.55 -5.02 14.01
C LEU A 17 20.75 -4.41 13.28
N SER A 18 21.62 -5.30 12.81
CA SER A 18 22.71 -4.95 11.92
C SER A 18 22.20 -4.54 10.54
N GLY A 19 23.00 -3.81 9.75
CA GLY A 19 22.62 -3.43 8.40
C GLY A 19 22.31 -4.61 7.47
N SER A 20 22.88 -5.80 7.74
CA SER A 20 22.55 -7.02 7.00
C SER A 20 21.18 -7.60 7.36
N GLU A 21 20.79 -7.52 8.62
CA GLU A 21 19.48 -7.95 9.10
C GLU A 21 18.38 -7.00 8.62
N TYR A 22 18.69 -5.69 8.57
CA TYR A 22 17.79 -4.69 8.01
C TYR A 22 17.44 -4.99 6.53
N ARG A 23 18.45 -5.27 5.70
CA ARG A 23 18.25 -5.68 4.30
C ARG A 23 17.49 -7.00 4.17
N LEU A 24 17.63 -7.90 5.14
CA LEU A 24 16.88 -9.15 5.17
C LEU A 24 15.40 -8.88 5.45
N VAL A 25 15.09 -8.01 6.41
CA VAL A 25 13.71 -7.58 6.71
C VAL A 25 13.06 -6.92 5.49
N GLU A 26 13.77 -6.04 4.80
CA GLU A 26 13.29 -5.40 3.58
C GLU A 26 12.99 -6.42 2.47
N ARG A 27 13.86 -7.42 2.29
CA ARG A 27 13.63 -8.50 1.32
C ARG A 27 12.44 -9.36 1.69
N LEU A 28 12.31 -9.73 2.97
CA LEU A 28 11.15 -10.45 3.48
C LEU A 28 9.85 -9.67 3.30
N ALA A 29 9.90 -8.36 3.52
CA ALA A 29 8.73 -7.50 3.34
C ALA A 29 8.23 -7.48 1.89
N ARG A 30 9.13 -7.53 0.92
CA ARG A 30 8.77 -7.62 -0.51
C ARG A 30 8.12 -8.96 -0.86
N ASP A 31 8.55 -10.05 -0.20
CA ASP A 31 7.99 -11.38 -0.41
C ASP A 31 6.64 -11.58 0.30
N ILE A 32 6.33 -10.73 1.28
CA ILE A 32 5.04 -10.73 1.98
C ILE A 32 4.02 -9.95 1.15
N ALA A 33 3.23 -10.65 0.36
CA ALA A 33 2.08 -10.05 -0.29
C ALA A 33 1.04 -9.66 0.76
N LEU A 34 0.86 -8.37 1.01
CA LEU A 34 -0.27 -7.90 1.83
C LEU A 34 -1.59 -8.27 1.12
N PRO A 35 -2.48 -9.03 1.76
CA PRO A 35 -3.73 -9.48 1.14
C PRO A 35 -4.73 -8.33 1.06
N VAL A 36 -4.45 -7.34 0.19
CA VAL A 36 -5.39 -6.23 -0.04
C VAL A 36 -6.58 -6.75 -0.84
N PRO A 37 -7.81 -6.65 -0.31
CA PRO A 37 -9.01 -7.07 -1.01
C PRO A 37 -9.16 -6.33 -2.34
N LYS A 38 -9.56 -7.06 -3.39
CA LYS A 38 -9.87 -6.46 -4.69
C LYS A 38 -11.37 -6.18 -4.81
N VAL A 39 -11.69 -5.07 -5.43
CA VAL A 39 -13.08 -4.65 -5.67
C VAL A 39 -13.28 -4.34 -7.15
N PRO A 40 -14.49 -4.59 -7.69
CA PRO A 40 -14.82 -4.23 -9.06
C PRO A 40 -14.70 -2.73 -9.27
N SER A 41 -13.85 -2.31 -10.19
CA SER A 41 -13.67 -0.91 -10.56
C SER A 41 -14.73 -0.47 -11.58
N ARG A 42 -14.77 0.84 -11.90
CA ARG A 42 -15.61 1.35 -12.99
C ARG A 42 -15.03 1.00 -14.37
N ARG A 43 -13.77 0.64 -14.46
CA ARG A 43 -13.12 0.24 -15.70
C ARG A 43 -13.61 -1.13 -16.12
N THR A 44 -13.79 -1.29 -17.42
CA THR A 44 -14.20 -2.56 -18.02
C THR A 44 -13.15 -3.04 -19.00
N GLN A 45 -13.01 -4.34 -19.10
CA GLN A 45 -12.13 -5.03 -20.05
C GLN A 45 -12.91 -6.13 -20.78
N PRO A 46 -12.47 -6.53 -21.97
CA PRO A 46 -13.04 -7.69 -22.66
C PRO A 46 -12.83 -8.96 -21.85
N GLY A 47 -13.90 -9.69 -21.57
CA GLY A 47 -13.86 -10.94 -20.80
C GLY A 47 -14.95 -11.92 -21.22
N ALA A 48 -14.97 -13.06 -20.55
CA ALA A 48 -15.99 -14.09 -20.79
C ALA A 48 -17.31 -13.79 -20.04
N ARG A 49 -17.23 -12.99 -18.97
CA ARG A 49 -18.35 -12.67 -18.07
C ARG A 49 -18.68 -11.18 -18.15
N GLY A 50 -19.95 -10.83 -17.95
CA GLY A 50 -20.40 -9.44 -17.93
C GLY A 50 -21.80 -9.28 -18.54
N ALA A 51 -22.53 -8.25 -18.12
CA ALA A 51 -23.89 -8.01 -18.59
C ALA A 51 -23.97 -7.40 -20.00
N ARG A 52 -22.92 -6.72 -20.46
CA ARG A 52 -22.90 -5.99 -21.74
C ARG A 52 -21.92 -6.64 -22.70
N VAL A 53 -22.30 -6.71 -24.00
CA VAL A 53 -21.44 -7.19 -25.07
C VAL A 53 -20.45 -6.10 -25.48
N HIS A 54 -19.22 -6.47 -25.72
CA HIS A 54 -18.18 -5.58 -26.26
C HIS A 54 -18.23 -5.59 -27.81
N TRP A 55 -19.22 -4.89 -28.38
CA TRP A 55 -19.51 -4.93 -29.81
C TRP A 55 -18.31 -4.60 -30.69
N SER A 56 -17.51 -3.58 -30.34
CA SER A 56 -16.31 -3.24 -31.15
C SER A 56 -15.36 -4.44 -31.30
N ARG A 57 -15.16 -5.22 -30.23
CA ARG A 57 -14.28 -6.38 -30.25
C ARG A 57 -14.91 -7.56 -31.01
N VAL A 58 -16.22 -7.73 -30.88
CA VAL A 58 -16.98 -8.76 -31.62
C VAL A 58 -16.94 -8.48 -33.11
N MET A 59 -17.24 -7.22 -33.53
CA MET A 59 -17.20 -6.82 -34.94
C MET A 59 -15.79 -6.91 -35.53
N HIS A 60 -14.77 -6.48 -34.79
CA HIS A 60 -13.38 -6.60 -35.21
C HIS A 60 -12.95 -8.07 -35.43
N HIS A 61 -13.45 -8.98 -34.60
CA HIS A 61 -13.18 -10.42 -34.77
C HIS A 61 -13.98 -10.99 -35.94
N ALA A 62 -15.25 -10.64 -36.10
CA ALA A 62 -16.11 -11.08 -37.18
C ALA A 62 -15.55 -10.68 -38.56
N ALA A 63 -15.00 -9.47 -38.69
CA ALA A 63 -14.34 -9.01 -39.90
C ALA A 63 -13.16 -9.92 -40.36
N ARG A 64 -12.52 -10.62 -39.41
CA ARG A 64 -11.41 -11.55 -39.68
C ARG A 64 -11.86 -12.98 -39.95
N THR A 65 -13.09 -13.30 -39.59
CA THR A 65 -13.70 -14.65 -39.76
C THR A 65 -14.78 -14.67 -40.84
N GLY A 66 -14.67 -13.79 -41.85
CA GLY A 66 -15.65 -13.75 -42.94
C GLY A 66 -17.05 -13.27 -42.54
N GLY A 67 -17.19 -12.56 -41.44
CA GLY A 67 -18.49 -12.06 -40.92
C GLY A 67 -19.09 -12.96 -39.84
N GLU A 68 -18.50 -14.10 -39.54
CA GLU A 68 -19.04 -15.01 -38.52
C GLU A 68 -18.69 -14.56 -37.09
N ILE A 69 -19.69 -14.53 -36.19
CA ILE A 69 -19.53 -14.24 -34.79
C ILE A 69 -19.25 -15.54 -34.04
N VAL A 70 -17.97 -15.95 -33.97
CA VAL A 70 -17.53 -17.17 -33.26
C VAL A 70 -17.49 -16.99 -31.75
N GLN A 71 -17.19 -15.78 -31.26
CA GLN A 71 -17.07 -15.50 -29.82
C GLN A 71 -17.73 -14.20 -29.43
N LEU A 72 -18.66 -14.26 -28.47
CA LEU A 72 -19.25 -13.11 -27.82
C LEU A 72 -18.39 -12.64 -26.65
N ARG A 73 -17.52 -11.67 -26.90
CA ARG A 73 -16.76 -11.00 -25.83
C ARG A 73 -17.66 -10.02 -25.09
N ARG A 74 -17.63 -10.09 -23.77
CA ARG A 74 -18.43 -9.24 -22.87
C ARG A 74 -17.56 -8.22 -22.17
N LEU A 75 -18.17 -7.15 -21.67
CA LEU A 75 -17.52 -6.15 -20.84
C LEU A 75 -17.53 -6.62 -19.39
N GLN A 76 -16.38 -7.02 -18.88
CA GLN A 76 -16.18 -7.43 -17.50
C GLN A 76 -15.54 -6.26 -16.74
N ARG A 77 -15.99 -5.99 -15.51
CA ARG A 77 -15.32 -5.01 -14.65
C ARG A 77 -13.93 -5.48 -14.27
N CYS A 78 -12.96 -4.57 -14.34
CA CYS A 78 -11.63 -4.82 -13.82
C CYS A 78 -11.69 -4.86 -12.29
N GLU A 79 -10.97 -5.77 -11.68
CA GLU A 79 -10.76 -5.77 -10.24
C GLU A 79 -9.52 -4.94 -9.92
N GLU A 80 -9.63 -4.05 -8.97
CA GLU A 80 -8.53 -3.23 -8.48
C GLU A 80 -8.40 -3.40 -6.96
N PRO A 81 -7.18 -3.41 -6.41
CA PRO A 81 -7.00 -3.45 -4.97
C PRO A 81 -7.62 -2.21 -4.34
N LEU A 82 -8.18 -2.38 -3.14
CA LEU A 82 -8.67 -1.26 -2.35
C LEU A 82 -7.55 -0.25 -2.10
N PRO A 83 -7.85 1.05 -2.08
CA PRO A 83 -6.89 2.04 -1.58
C PRO A 83 -6.48 1.70 -0.15
N LEU A 84 -5.20 1.82 0.15
CA LEU A 84 -4.63 1.55 1.46
C LEU A 84 -4.34 2.88 2.16
N LEU A 85 -4.87 3.04 3.37
CA LEU A 85 -4.51 4.10 4.29
C LEU A 85 -3.65 3.49 5.40
N ILE A 86 -2.45 3.99 5.58
CA ILE A 86 -1.51 3.54 6.59
C ILE A 86 -1.33 4.66 7.61
N LEU A 87 -1.53 4.34 8.88
CA LEU A 87 -1.27 5.22 10.00
C LEU A 87 -0.19 4.58 10.86
N VAL A 88 0.98 5.19 10.95
CA VAL A 88 2.14 4.66 11.69
C VAL A 88 2.32 5.44 12.96
N ASP A 89 2.34 4.74 14.10
CA ASP A 89 2.71 5.34 15.38
C ASP A 89 4.23 5.57 15.43
N VAL A 90 4.61 6.83 15.64
CA VAL A 90 6.01 7.26 15.78
C VAL A 90 6.27 7.90 17.14
N SER A 91 5.40 7.65 18.12
CA SER A 91 5.57 8.11 19.49
C SER A 91 6.85 7.57 20.14
N GLY A 92 7.27 8.17 21.26
CA GLY A 92 8.53 7.82 21.93
C GLY A 92 8.68 6.36 22.29
N SER A 93 7.59 5.66 22.60
CA SER A 93 7.60 4.20 22.82
C SER A 93 7.94 3.40 21.55
N MET A 94 7.63 3.96 20.38
CA MET A 94 7.83 3.33 19.08
C MET A 94 9.10 3.81 18.36
N GLU A 95 9.83 4.79 18.90
CA GLU A 95 11.00 5.41 18.26
C GLU A 95 11.99 4.39 17.69
N ARG A 96 12.33 3.34 18.48
CA ARG A 96 13.26 2.29 18.08
C ARG A 96 12.76 1.42 16.93
N TYR A 97 11.43 1.27 16.82
CA TYR A 97 10.78 0.38 15.85
C TYR A 97 10.24 1.13 14.63
N ALA A 98 9.95 2.43 14.78
CA ALA A 98 9.31 3.24 13.76
C ALA A 98 10.07 3.21 12.43
N ARG A 99 11.39 3.35 12.47
CA ARG A 99 12.22 3.31 11.26
C ARG A 99 12.14 1.97 10.53
N LEU A 100 12.21 0.87 11.26
CA LEU A 100 12.10 -0.47 10.69
C LEU A 100 10.71 -0.74 10.15
N LEU A 101 9.68 -0.31 10.89
CA LEU A 101 8.29 -0.45 10.48
C LEU A 101 8.01 0.35 9.20
N LEU A 102 8.52 1.58 9.08
CA LEU A 102 8.41 2.40 7.87
C LEU A 102 9.07 1.72 6.67
N ALA A 103 10.29 1.16 6.85
CA ALA A 103 10.97 0.43 5.79
C ALA A 103 10.23 -0.84 5.38
N PHE A 104 9.73 -1.60 6.35
CA PHE A 104 8.90 -2.78 6.10
C PHE A 104 7.64 -2.43 5.32
N LEU A 105 6.89 -1.43 5.78
CA LEU A 105 5.66 -0.99 5.13
C LEU A 105 5.92 -0.42 3.73
N HIS A 106 7.02 0.32 3.55
CA HIS A 106 7.41 0.81 2.24
C HIS A 106 7.64 -0.34 1.27
N ALA A 107 8.47 -1.34 1.64
CA ALA A 107 8.76 -2.50 0.81
C ALA A 107 7.52 -3.37 0.54
N ALA A 108 6.70 -3.64 1.58
CA ALA A 108 5.51 -4.48 1.47
C ALA A 108 4.36 -3.85 0.67
N THR A 109 4.37 -2.52 0.50
CA THR A 109 3.31 -1.79 -0.20
C THR A 109 3.76 -1.13 -1.49
N GLN A 110 4.99 -1.39 -1.94
CA GLN A 110 5.60 -0.73 -3.10
C GLN A 110 4.76 -0.88 -4.38
N ASP A 111 4.14 -2.03 -4.59
CA ASP A 111 3.30 -2.33 -5.76
C ASP A 111 1.89 -1.71 -5.69
N LEU A 112 1.50 -1.17 -4.54
CA LEU A 112 0.18 -0.58 -4.37
C LEU A 112 0.14 0.85 -4.89
N ARG A 113 -0.54 1.05 -6.01
CA ARG A 113 -0.66 2.38 -6.67
C ARG A 113 -1.43 3.42 -5.85
N ARG A 114 -2.35 2.97 -4.98
CA ARG A 114 -3.22 3.81 -4.17
C ARG A 114 -2.95 3.53 -2.71
N ARG A 115 -1.94 4.21 -2.19
CA ARG A 115 -1.60 4.21 -0.77
C ARG A 115 -1.43 5.64 -0.30
N ASP A 116 -2.04 5.95 0.81
CA ASP A 116 -1.85 7.19 1.55
C ASP A 116 -1.24 6.81 2.91
N VAL A 117 -0.13 7.44 3.28
CA VAL A 117 0.66 7.10 4.47
C VAL A 117 0.83 8.32 5.33
N PHE A 118 0.51 8.16 6.61
CA PHE A 118 0.67 9.19 7.64
C PHE A 118 1.37 8.60 8.85
N ALA A 119 2.22 9.40 9.48
CA ALA A 119 2.73 9.13 10.81
C ALA A 119 1.95 9.96 11.82
N PHE A 120 1.72 9.40 12.99
CA PHE A 120 1.12 10.12 14.11
C PHE A 120 1.95 9.94 15.39
N GLY A 121 2.04 11.01 16.15
CA GLY A 121 2.66 11.13 17.45
C GLY A 121 1.99 12.28 18.15
N THR A 122 2.70 13.37 18.42
CA THR A 122 2.11 14.65 18.88
C THR A 122 1.32 15.33 17.77
N HIS A 123 1.75 15.16 16.49
CA HIS A 123 1.13 15.70 15.30
C HIS A 123 0.94 14.65 14.23
N LEU A 124 0.06 14.93 13.27
CA LEU A 124 -0.11 14.12 12.08
C LEU A 124 0.84 14.60 10.98
N THR A 125 1.69 13.74 10.48
CA THR A 125 2.64 14.03 9.39
C THR A 125 2.31 13.20 8.16
N GLU A 126 2.19 13.84 6.99
CA GLU A 126 1.96 13.13 5.73
C GLU A 126 3.29 12.56 5.18
N LEU A 127 3.37 11.23 5.07
CA LEU A 127 4.51 10.51 4.50
C LEU A 127 4.26 9.97 3.09
N THR A 128 3.07 10.21 2.52
CA THR A 128 2.71 9.75 1.18
C THR A 128 3.74 10.14 0.11
N PRO A 129 4.29 11.38 0.07
CA PRO A 129 5.31 11.74 -0.91
C PRO A 129 6.60 10.92 -0.79
N ALA A 130 7.07 10.68 0.45
CA ALA A 130 8.25 9.87 0.71
C ALA A 130 8.04 8.42 0.24
N PHE A 131 6.88 7.84 0.53
CA PHE A 131 6.54 6.47 0.14
C PHE A 131 6.40 6.26 -1.37
N ARG A 132 6.30 7.31 -2.18
CA ARG A 132 6.29 7.21 -3.65
C ARG A 132 7.66 6.96 -4.25
N LEU A 133 8.72 7.19 -3.50
CA LEU A 133 10.08 6.88 -3.94
C LEU A 133 10.29 5.38 -4.04
N GLY A 134 11.13 4.96 -4.97
CA GLY A 134 11.44 3.54 -5.15
C GLY A 134 12.51 3.02 -4.21
N ASP A 135 13.35 3.93 -3.68
CA ASP A 135 14.45 3.60 -2.80
C ASP A 135 14.08 3.80 -1.33
N THR A 136 14.30 2.76 -0.53
CA THR A 136 13.90 2.74 0.89
C THR A 136 14.75 3.68 1.73
N ASP A 137 16.05 3.80 1.45
CA ASP A 137 16.94 4.68 2.22
C ASP A 137 16.58 6.15 2.01
N THR A 138 16.33 6.53 0.76
CA THR A 138 15.86 7.89 0.42
C THR A 138 14.48 8.18 1.04
N MET A 139 13.58 7.19 1.01
CA MET A 139 12.27 7.29 1.67
C MET A 139 12.43 7.56 3.16
N LEU A 140 13.28 6.78 3.85
CA LEU A 140 13.52 6.93 5.28
C LEU A 140 14.15 8.27 5.64
N ALA A 141 15.08 8.76 4.82
CA ALA A 141 15.69 10.07 5.01
C ALA A 141 14.63 11.19 4.95
N LEU A 142 13.75 11.16 3.94
CA LEU A 142 12.66 12.12 3.80
C LEU A 142 11.61 11.98 4.90
N ALA A 143 11.23 10.75 5.27
CA ALA A 143 10.30 10.51 6.35
C ALA A 143 10.85 11.03 7.68
N SER A 144 12.14 10.77 7.98
CA SER A 144 12.79 11.27 9.18
C SER A 144 12.90 12.80 9.21
N ALA A 145 13.10 13.44 8.06
CA ALA A 145 13.13 14.90 7.98
C ALA A 145 11.74 15.54 8.12
N ALA A 146 10.68 14.80 7.77
CA ALA A 146 9.31 15.28 7.88
C ALA A 146 8.69 15.10 9.28
N ILE A 147 9.20 14.15 10.07
CA ILE A 147 8.73 13.87 11.42
C ILE A 147 9.55 14.70 12.40
N ASP A 148 8.96 15.78 12.92
CA ASP A 148 9.66 16.72 13.82
C ASP A 148 9.91 16.15 15.22
N ASP A 149 9.11 15.16 15.66
CA ASP A 149 9.16 14.65 17.04
C ASP A 149 8.89 13.14 17.11
N PHE A 150 9.97 12.36 17.07
CA PHE A 150 9.92 10.91 17.29
C PHE A 150 9.78 10.51 18.76
N ALA A 151 9.94 11.45 19.70
CA ALA A 151 9.97 11.17 21.15
C ALA A 151 8.74 11.74 21.88
N GLY A 152 7.79 12.29 21.15
CA GLY A 152 6.60 12.92 21.71
C GLY A 152 5.54 11.94 22.22
N GLY A 153 4.52 12.48 22.88
CA GLY A 153 3.36 11.70 23.29
C GLY A 153 2.46 11.29 22.11
N THR A 154 1.55 10.37 22.35
CA THR A 154 0.58 9.90 21.34
C THR A 154 -0.72 10.68 21.47
N ARG A 155 -1.07 11.49 20.47
CA ARG A 155 -2.35 12.21 20.38
C ARG A 155 -3.18 11.67 19.21
N LEU A 156 -3.59 10.41 19.31
CA LEU A 156 -4.32 9.74 18.24
C LEU A 156 -5.64 10.45 17.88
N GLY A 157 -6.40 10.94 18.86
CA GLY A 157 -7.66 11.64 18.65
C GLY A 157 -7.51 12.92 17.83
N ASP A 158 -6.51 13.73 18.17
CA ASP A 158 -6.20 14.99 17.47
C ASP A 158 -5.71 14.70 16.05
N SER A 159 -4.86 13.67 15.90
CA SER A 159 -4.34 13.22 14.61
C SER A 159 -5.45 12.71 13.68
N LEU A 160 -6.41 11.94 14.20
CA LEU A 160 -7.57 11.48 13.43
C LEU A 160 -8.50 12.64 13.07
N THR A 161 -8.65 13.64 13.94
CA THR A 161 -9.43 14.84 13.65
C THR A 161 -8.78 15.64 12.53
N THR A 162 -7.45 15.87 12.61
CA THR A 162 -6.67 16.53 11.56
C THR A 162 -6.74 15.77 10.24
N LEU A 163 -6.62 14.43 10.27
CA LEU A 163 -6.75 13.57 9.11
C LEU A 163 -8.11 13.76 8.43
N ARG A 164 -9.18 13.78 9.21
CA ARG A 164 -10.54 13.99 8.72
C ARG A 164 -10.73 15.40 8.12
N GLU A 165 -10.21 16.43 8.77
CA GLU A 165 -10.41 17.82 8.35
C GLU A 165 -9.57 18.20 7.13
N GLN A 166 -8.31 17.82 7.13
CA GLN A 166 -7.37 18.22 6.07
C GLN A 166 -7.31 17.24 4.89
N HIS A 167 -7.56 15.96 5.14
CA HIS A 167 -7.42 14.90 4.13
C HIS A 167 -8.73 14.16 3.81
N ALA A 168 -9.89 14.67 4.27
CA ALA A 168 -11.20 14.05 4.05
C ALA A 168 -11.48 13.72 2.58
N ARG A 169 -11.07 14.58 1.63
CA ARG A 169 -11.25 14.35 0.19
C ARG A 169 -10.56 13.09 -0.33
N ARG A 170 -9.49 12.64 0.33
CA ARG A 170 -8.78 11.40 0.00
C ARG A 170 -9.49 10.17 0.58
N LEU A 171 -10.17 10.35 1.72
CA LEU A 171 -10.79 9.28 2.51
C LEU A 171 -12.28 9.12 2.21
N VAL A 172 -13.00 10.23 1.99
CA VAL A 172 -14.46 10.25 1.83
C VAL A 172 -14.88 9.67 0.47
N GLY A 173 -15.87 8.78 0.49
CA GLY A 173 -16.46 8.17 -0.71
C GLY A 173 -15.64 7.03 -1.31
N ARG A 174 -14.55 6.62 -0.68
CA ARG A 174 -13.74 5.46 -1.07
C ARG A 174 -13.80 4.39 0.01
N ARG A 175 -14.06 3.17 -0.41
CA ARG A 175 -13.76 2.03 0.46
C ARG A 175 -12.24 1.94 0.52
N SER A 176 -11.66 2.10 1.70
CA SER A 176 -10.22 1.99 1.93
C SER A 176 -9.97 0.92 2.99
N LEU A 177 -8.87 0.20 2.85
CA LEU A 177 -8.34 -0.61 3.92
C LEU A 177 -7.49 0.30 4.81
N VAL A 178 -7.73 0.27 6.11
CA VAL A 178 -6.95 1.05 7.09
C VAL A 178 -6.05 0.11 7.85
N LEU A 179 -4.77 0.42 7.87
CA LEU A 179 -3.75 -0.25 8.66
C LEU A 179 -3.24 0.75 9.71
N VAL A 180 -3.32 0.36 10.97
CA VAL A 180 -2.86 1.16 12.11
C VAL A 180 -1.87 0.36 12.92
#